data_ad7468139aeed687e40cd16249a9743b
#
_entry.id   ad7468139aeed687e40cd16249a9743b
#
_cell.length_a   1.000
_cell.length_b   1.000
_cell.length_c   1.000
_cell.angle_alpha   90.00
_cell.angle_beta   90.00
_cell.angle_gamma   90.00
#
_symmetry.space_group_name_H-M   'P 1'
#
loop_
_entity.id
_entity.type
_entity.pdbx_description
1 polymer ?
#
loop_
_entity_poly.entity_id
_entity_poly.type
_entity_poly.pdbx_seq_one_letter_code
_entity_poly.pdbx_strand_id
1 'polypeptide(L)'
;MNILVGYDGSAAAREALGLAKKHSKVWGAKIDVLNCMAQNRELNYEDIQMVEHKLEREVHDHLNSEDIPYETHLVISGLQSGEDLVQFAEQNKIDEIVIGVRRKSKAGKLLFGSTAQYVILNAPCPVVSIK
;
A
#
# COMPACT_ATOMS: atom_id res chain seq x y z
N MET A 1 -9.38 0.70 -14.82
CA MET A 1 -8.00 0.56 -14.35
C MET A 1 -7.98 0.59 -12.83
N ASN A 2 -7.19 -0.27 -12.22
CA ASN A 2 -7.07 -0.37 -10.78
C ASN A 2 -5.61 -0.23 -10.35
N ILE A 3 -5.36 0.65 -9.40
CA ILE A 3 -4.02 0.89 -8.83
C ILE A 3 -4.02 0.39 -7.38
N LEU A 4 -3.03 -0.41 -7.02
CA LEU A 4 -2.85 -0.87 -5.64
C LEU A 4 -1.71 -0.08 -4.98
N VAL A 5 -1.96 0.41 -3.78
CA VAL A 5 -0.94 1.09 -2.97
C VAL A 5 -0.71 0.28 -1.69
N GLY A 6 0.52 -0.10 -1.44
CA GLY A 6 0.92 -0.65 -0.15
C GLY A 6 1.12 0.49 0.84
N TYR A 7 0.42 0.45 1.97
CA TYR A 7 0.39 1.58 2.91
C TYR A 7 0.63 1.12 4.35
N ASP A 8 1.67 1.64 4.97
CA ASP A 8 2.02 1.35 6.36
C ASP A 8 2.06 2.58 7.26
N GLY A 9 1.57 3.72 6.76
CA GLY A 9 1.59 4.99 7.48
C GLY A 9 2.92 5.74 7.44
N SER A 10 3.95 5.18 6.80
CA SER A 10 5.25 5.83 6.67
C SER A 10 5.21 7.02 5.71
N ALA A 11 6.23 7.87 5.77
CA ALA A 11 6.38 8.98 4.82
C ALA A 11 6.46 8.46 3.39
N ALA A 12 7.20 7.38 3.15
CA ALA A 12 7.31 6.77 1.82
C ALA A 12 5.95 6.26 1.32
N ALA A 13 5.14 5.67 2.20
CA ALA A 13 3.80 5.21 1.83
C ALA A 13 2.88 6.38 1.47
N ARG A 14 2.98 7.49 2.20
CA ARG A 14 2.21 8.69 1.87
C ARG A 14 2.62 9.27 0.52
N GLU A 15 3.91 9.25 0.21
CA GLU A 15 4.40 9.66 -1.11
C GLU A 15 3.86 8.75 -2.23
N ALA A 16 3.83 7.44 -1.97
CA ALA A 16 3.27 6.48 -2.91
C ALA A 16 1.77 6.75 -3.15
N LEU A 17 1.04 7.04 -2.09
CA LEU A 17 -0.38 7.38 -2.21
C LEU A 17 -0.59 8.67 -3.02
N GLY A 18 0.27 9.67 -2.82
CA GLY A 18 0.25 10.92 -3.61
C GLY A 18 0.50 10.67 -5.09
N LEU A 19 1.43 9.78 -5.41
CA LEU A 19 1.71 9.41 -6.81
C LEU A 19 0.54 8.66 -7.43
N ALA A 20 -0.04 7.71 -6.69
CA ALA A 20 -1.24 6.98 -7.15
C ALA A 20 -2.40 7.94 -7.42
N LYS A 21 -2.55 8.96 -6.60
CA LYS A 21 -3.54 10.02 -6.81
C LYS A 21 -3.35 10.71 -8.15
N LYS A 22 -2.11 11.08 -8.49
CA LYS A 22 -1.79 11.70 -9.79
C LYS A 22 -2.12 10.76 -10.94
N HIS A 23 -1.73 9.50 -10.85
CA HIS A 23 -2.03 8.50 -11.86
C HIS A 23 -3.53 8.28 -12.03
N SER A 24 -4.25 8.23 -10.92
CA SER A 24 -5.70 8.08 -10.94
C SER A 24 -6.40 9.21 -11.69
N LYS A 25 -5.94 10.44 -11.50
CA LYS A 25 -6.49 11.59 -12.22
C LYS A 25 -6.26 11.51 -13.72
N VAL A 26 -5.09 11.02 -14.13
CA VAL A 26 -4.76 10.91 -15.56
C VAL A 26 -5.53 9.80 -16.24
N TRP A 27 -5.67 8.65 -15.57
CA TRP A 27 -6.22 7.44 -16.19
C TRP A 27 -7.63 7.06 -15.72
N GLY A 28 -8.22 7.85 -14.83
CA GLY A 28 -9.52 7.51 -14.26
C GLY A 28 -9.52 6.23 -13.45
N ALA A 29 -8.39 5.93 -12.79
CA ALA A 29 -8.21 4.68 -12.08
C ALA A 29 -8.82 4.70 -10.69
N LYS A 30 -9.31 3.54 -10.23
CA LYS A 30 -9.66 3.31 -8.83
C LYS A 30 -8.40 2.97 -8.05
N ILE A 31 -8.30 3.44 -6.82
CA ILE A 31 -7.19 3.14 -5.93
C ILE A 31 -7.64 2.17 -4.83
N ASP A 32 -6.95 1.04 -4.72
CA ASP A 32 -7.06 0.15 -3.58
C ASP A 32 -5.84 0.38 -2.69
N VAL A 33 -6.09 0.69 -1.42
CA VAL A 33 -5.03 0.92 -0.44
C VAL A 33 -4.99 -0.24 0.53
N LEU A 34 -3.90 -0.96 0.57
CA LEU A 34 -3.74 -2.16 1.38
C LEU A 34 -2.75 -1.93 2.51
N ASN A 35 -3.21 -2.12 3.73
CA ASN A 35 -2.36 -2.17 4.91
C ASN A 35 -2.27 -3.63 5.36
N CYS A 36 -1.04 -4.13 5.45
CA CYS A 36 -0.77 -5.49 5.90
C CYS A 36 -0.30 -5.44 7.35
N MET A 37 -1.04 -6.09 8.22
CA MET A 37 -0.77 -6.13 9.64
C MET A 37 -0.28 -7.53 10.03
N ALA A 38 0.80 -7.59 10.78
CA ALA A 38 1.32 -8.88 11.25
C ALA A 38 0.30 -9.56 12.16
N GLN A 39 0.10 -10.84 11.96
CA GLN A 39 -0.73 -11.63 12.86
C GLN A 39 -0.02 -11.78 14.19
N ASN A 40 -0.59 -11.18 15.24
CA ASN A 40 -0.06 -11.22 16.58
C ASN A 40 -1.12 -11.82 17.50
N ARG A 41 -0.71 -12.71 18.39
CA ARG A 41 -1.60 -13.40 19.34
C ARG A 41 -2.36 -12.44 20.26
N GLU A 42 -1.84 -11.24 20.45
CA GLU A 42 -2.43 -10.25 21.35
C GLU A 42 -3.38 -9.28 20.66
N LEU A 43 -3.59 -9.43 19.36
CA LEU A 43 -4.51 -8.58 18.62
C LEU A 43 -5.94 -8.87 19.03
N ASN A 44 -6.62 -7.86 19.54
CA ASN A 44 -8.04 -7.96 19.83
C ASN A 44 -8.84 -7.16 18.82
N TYR A 45 -10.16 -7.32 18.87
CA TYR A 45 -11.06 -6.66 17.92
C TYR A 45 -10.96 -5.12 17.97
N GLU A 46 -10.78 -4.56 19.15
CA GLU A 46 -10.66 -3.11 19.32
C GLU A 46 -9.40 -2.57 18.65
N ASP A 47 -8.27 -3.28 18.77
CA ASP A 47 -7.02 -2.89 18.13
C ASP A 47 -7.16 -2.89 16.60
N ILE A 48 -7.81 -3.92 16.08
CA ILE A 48 -8.06 -4.05 14.64
C ILE A 48 -8.92 -2.89 14.15
N GLN A 49 -10.01 -2.59 14.85
CA GLN A 49 -10.86 -1.47 14.50
C GLN A 49 -10.13 -0.14 14.53
N MET A 50 -9.26 0.09 15.51
CA MET A 50 -8.47 1.31 15.59
C MET A 50 -7.56 1.48 14.38
N VAL A 51 -6.92 0.40 13.95
CA VAL A 51 -6.05 0.42 12.76
C VAL A 51 -6.87 0.68 11.49
N GLU A 52 -8.02 0.04 11.35
CA GLU A 52 -8.91 0.26 10.21
C GLU A 52 -9.39 1.72 10.14
N HIS A 53 -9.83 2.27 11.26
CA HIS A 53 -10.31 3.66 11.32
C HIS A 53 -9.20 4.66 11.00
N LYS A 54 -7.99 4.40 11.50
CA LYS A 54 -6.85 5.24 11.22
C LYS A 54 -6.50 5.21 9.74
N LEU A 55 -6.48 4.03 9.14
CA LEU A 55 -6.21 3.85 7.72
C LEU A 55 -7.23 4.62 6.88
N GLU A 56 -8.51 4.41 7.14
CA GLU A 56 -9.57 5.09 6.40
C GLU A 56 -9.46 6.61 6.52
N ARG A 57 -9.19 7.11 7.71
CA ARG A 57 -9.07 8.55 7.93
C ARG A 57 -7.88 9.13 7.18
N GLU A 58 -6.72 8.49 7.26
CA GLU A 58 -5.53 8.99 6.56
C GLU A 58 -5.72 8.98 5.04
N VAL A 59 -6.27 7.91 4.51
CA VAL A 59 -6.54 7.80 3.07
C VAL A 59 -7.60 8.79 2.63
N HIS A 60 -8.67 8.94 3.41
CA HIS A 60 -9.71 9.91 3.13
C HIS A 60 -9.16 11.34 3.04
N ASP A 61 -8.30 11.71 3.99
CA ASP A 61 -7.68 13.03 3.99
C ASP A 61 -6.82 13.29 2.76
N HIS A 62 -6.19 12.25 2.23
CA HIS A 62 -5.38 12.36 1.02
C HIS A 62 -6.18 12.37 -0.28
N LEU A 63 -7.26 11.60 -0.38
CA LEU A 63 -7.90 11.31 -1.65
C LEU A 63 -9.28 11.95 -1.84
N ASN A 64 -10.02 12.17 -0.76
CA ASN A 64 -11.44 12.53 -0.86
C ASN A 64 -11.72 13.87 -1.55
N SER A 65 -10.83 14.83 -1.41
CA SER A 65 -11.01 16.17 -1.99
C SER A 65 -11.00 16.19 -3.52
N GLU A 66 -10.65 15.06 -4.17
CA GLU A 66 -10.40 15.00 -5.61
C GLU A 66 -11.36 14.06 -6.35
N ASP A 67 -12.43 13.61 -5.70
CA ASP A 67 -13.41 12.68 -6.29
C ASP A 67 -12.79 11.39 -6.87
N ILE A 68 -11.75 10.90 -6.25
CA ILE A 68 -11.08 9.68 -6.68
C ILE A 68 -11.77 8.47 -6.06
N PRO A 69 -12.20 7.47 -6.86
CA PRO A 69 -12.74 6.25 -6.28
C PRO A 69 -11.63 5.46 -5.59
N TYR A 70 -11.86 5.08 -4.34
CA TYR A 70 -10.89 4.30 -3.59
C TYR A 70 -11.56 3.35 -2.59
N GLU A 71 -10.83 2.31 -2.23
CA GLU A 71 -11.19 1.43 -1.12
C GLU A 71 -9.95 1.18 -0.26
N THR A 72 -10.18 1.03 1.04
CA THR A 72 -9.13 0.66 1.99
C THR A 72 -9.31 -0.78 2.42
N HIS A 73 -8.21 -1.49 2.60
CA HIS A 73 -8.20 -2.89 2.99
C HIS A 73 -7.16 -3.11 4.09
N LEU A 74 -7.58 -3.76 5.16
CA LEU A 74 -6.66 -4.22 6.19
C LEU A 74 -6.55 -5.73 6.07
N VAL A 75 -5.37 -6.25 5.85
CA VAL A 75 -5.10 -7.68 5.75
C VAL A 75 -4.29 -8.12 6.97
N ILE A 76 -4.80 -9.12 7.66
CA ILE A 76 -4.11 -9.77 8.76
C ILE A 76 -3.95 -11.23 8.37
N SER A 77 -2.74 -11.61 8.02
CA SER A 77 -2.43 -12.97 7.59
C SER A 77 -1.14 -13.45 8.25
N GLY A 78 -0.85 -14.72 8.11
CA GLY A 78 0.46 -15.25 8.51
C GLY A 78 1.55 -15.01 7.47
N LEU A 79 1.25 -14.31 6.39
CA LEU A 79 2.17 -14.05 5.30
C LEU A 79 2.97 -12.77 5.52
N GLN A 80 4.02 -12.60 4.76
CA GLN A 80 4.76 -11.34 4.70
C GLN A 80 3.96 -10.32 3.89
N SER A 81 4.17 -9.03 4.18
CA SER A 81 3.44 -7.94 3.53
C SER A 81 3.56 -7.96 2.00
N GLY A 82 4.72 -8.29 1.48
CA GLY A 82 4.92 -8.39 0.04
C GLY A 82 4.07 -9.50 -0.59
N GLU A 83 3.95 -10.63 0.09
CA GLU A 83 3.11 -11.73 -0.38
C GLU A 83 1.63 -11.33 -0.40
N ASP A 84 1.17 -10.61 0.63
CA ASP A 84 -0.20 -10.12 0.69
C ASP A 84 -0.51 -9.16 -0.46
N LEU A 85 0.42 -8.25 -0.75
CA LEU A 85 0.26 -7.30 -1.86
C LEU A 85 0.18 -8.00 -3.21
N VAL A 86 1.08 -8.94 -3.47
CA VAL A 86 1.09 -9.69 -4.73
C VAL A 86 -0.18 -10.53 -4.87
N GLN A 87 -0.59 -11.21 -3.81
CA GLN A 87 -1.81 -12.01 -3.82
C GLN A 87 -3.05 -11.14 -4.09
N PHE A 88 -3.14 -9.98 -3.44
CA PHE A 88 -4.23 -9.05 -3.70
C PHE A 88 -4.25 -8.60 -5.16
N ALA A 89 -3.08 -8.28 -5.70
CA ALA A 89 -2.97 -7.85 -7.09
C ALA A 89 -3.42 -8.92 -8.08
N GLU A 90 -3.08 -10.18 -7.81
CA GLU A 90 -3.50 -11.30 -8.65
C GLU A 90 -5.01 -11.53 -8.59
N GLN A 91 -5.59 -11.44 -7.39
CA GLN A 91 -7.01 -11.73 -7.17
C GLN A 91 -7.95 -10.60 -7.61
N ASN A 92 -7.46 -9.39 -7.69
CA ASN A 92 -8.28 -8.20 -7.94
C ASN A 92 -7.97 -7.47 -9.23
N LYS A 93 -7.27 -8.09 -10.15
CA LYS A 93 -6.95 -7.54 -11.48
C LYS A 93 -6.33 -6.13 -11.38
N ILE A 94 -5.30 -6.01 -10.56
CA ILE A 94 -4.59 -4.75 -10.40
C ILE A 94 -3.71 -4.49 -11.63
N ASP A 95 -3.77 -3.28 -12.15
CA ASP A 95 -3.01 -2.88 -13.35
C ASP A 95 -1.67 -2.23 -13.02
N GLU A 96 -1.55 -1.67 -11.81
CA GLU A 96 -0.31 -1.03 -11.36
C GLU A 96 -0.23 -1.10 -9.85
N ILE A 97 0.97 -1.40 -9.32
CA ILE A 97 1.24 -1.30 -7.89
C ILE A 97 2.17 -0.10 -7.67
N VAL A 98 1.83 0.76 -6.72
CA VAL A 98 2.68 1.87 -6.29
C VAL A 98 3.12 1.63 -4.86
N ILE A 99 4.43 1.62 -4.63
CA ILE A 99 5.00 1.37 -3.30
C ILE A 99 6.08 2.38 -2.96
N GLY A 100 6.17 2.69 -1.66
CA GLY A 100 7.28 3.47 -1.13
C GLY A 100 8.47 2.56 -0.84
N VAL A 101 9.65 3.07 -1.08
CA VAL A 101 10.90 2.38 -0.77
C VAL A 101 11.51 3.02 0.46
N ARG A 102 11.83 2.22 1.46
CA ARG A 102 12.45 2.73 2.68
C ARG A 102 13.93 3.00 2.46
N ARG A 103 14.38 4.16 2.95
CA ARG A 103 15.79 4.47 3.02
C ARG A 103 16.32 4.09 4.39
N LYS A 104 17.41 3.34 4.44
CA LYS A 104 18.19 3.22 5.66
C LYS A 104 19.45 4.05 5.52
N SER A 105 19.63 5.01 6.43
CA SER A 105 20.59 6.07 6.26
C SER A 105 21.92 5.92 6.99
N LYS A 106 22.13 4.90 7.85
CA LYS A 106 23.35 4.85 8.66
C LYS A 106 24.65 4.73 7.86
N ALA A 107 24.60 4.27 6.63
CA ALA A 107 25.77 4.18 5.76
C ALA A 107 25.56 4.87 4.40
N GLY A 108 24.53 5.70 4.26
CA GLY A 108 24.21 6.34 2.98
C GLY A 108 23.78 5.38 1.88
N LYS A 109 23.53 4.10 2.19
CA LYS A 109 23.12 3.11 1.21
C LYS A 109 21.60 3.04 1.12
N LEU A 110 21.09 3.06 -0.10
CA LEU A 110 19.71 2.75 -0.40
C LEU A 110 19.50 1.26 -0.18
N LEU A 111 18.73 0.91 0.83
CA LEU A 111 18.33 -0.46 1.06
C LEU A 111 16.84 -0.59 0.77
N PHE A 112 16.52 -1.46 -0.19
CA PHE A 112 15.16 -1.86 -0.42
C PHE A 112 14.69 -2.72 0.75
N GLY A 113 13.51 -2.42 1.30
CA GLY A 113 12.90 -3.31 2.27
C GLY A 113 12.49 -4.62 1.62
N SER A 114 12.30 -5.66 2.44
CA SER A 114 11.90 -6.99 1.96
C SER A 114 10.57 -6.95 1.19
N THR A 115 9.63 -6.11 1.62
CA THR A 115 8.34 -5.94 0.95
C THR A 115 8.52 -5.43 -0.48
N ALA A 116 9.31 -4.36 -0.64
CA ALA A 116 9.56 -3.79 -1.96
C ALA A 116 10.24 -4.78 -2.89
N GLN A 117 11.25 -5.49 -2.41
CA GLN A 117 11.95 -6.51 -3.20
C GLN A 117 10.99 -7.60 -3.67
N TYR A 118 10.19 -8.12 -2.77
CA TYR A 118 9.25 -9.19 -3.10
C TYR A 118 8.23 -8.74 -4.14
N VAL A 119 7.65 -7.56 -3.95
CA VAL A 119 6.63 -7.03 -4.87
C VAL A 119 7.25 -6.80 -6.27
N ILE A 120 8.41 -6.17 -6.34
CA ILE A 120 9.08 -5.91 -7.62
C ILE A 120 9.36 -7.21 -8.38
N LEU A 121 9.77 -8.24 -7.68
CA LEU A 121 10.14 -9.52 -8.30
C LEU A 121 8.93 -10.39 -8.67
N ASN A 122 7.81 -10.25 -7.98
CA ASN A 122 6.70 -11.21 -8.09
C ASN A 122 5.37 -10.63 -8.54
N ALA A 123 5.25 -9.32 -8.68
CA ALA A 123 3.99 -8.69 -9.05
C ALA A 123 3.52 -9.12 -10.44
N PRO A 124 2.21 -9.31 -10.64
CA PRO A 124 1.65 -9.67 -11.95
C PRO A 124 1.48 -8.46 -12.88
N CYS A 125 1.89 -7.28 -12.45
CA CYS A 125 1.70 -6.02 -13.15
C CYS A 125 2.90 -5.10 -12.94
N PRO A 126 2.98 -3.98 -13.66
CA PRO A 126 4.02 -2.98 -13.40
C PRO A 126 4.01 -2.47 -11.97
N VAL A 127 5.21 -2.23 -11.44
CA VAL A 127 5.42 -1.70 -10.11
C VAL A 127 6.16 -0.38 -10.21
N VAL A 128 5.58 0.66 -9.63
CA VAL A 128 6.21 1.97 -9.52
C VAL A 128 6.67 2.14 -8.08
N SER A 129 7.95 2.39 -7.90
CA SER A 129 8.51 2.62 -6.57
C SER A 129 8.87 4.09 -6.40
N ILE A 130 8.64 4.62 -5.22
CA ILE A 130 8.96 6.00 -4.90
C ILE A 130 9.74 6.05 -3.58
N LYS A 131 10.70 6.94 -3.54
CA LYS A 131 11.57 7.11 -2.38
C LYS A 131 11.01 8.13 -1.43
#